data_cbc6b661ac561ce55d646e84cd6a6420
#
_entry.id   cbc6b661ac561ce55d646e84cd6a6420
#
_cell.length_a   1.000
_cell.length_b   1.000
_cell.length_c   1.000
_cell.angle_alpha   90.00
_cell.angle_beta   90.00
_cell.angle_gamma   90.00
#
_symmetry.space_group_name_H-M   'P 1'
#
loop_
_entity.id
_entity.type
_entity.pdbx_description
1 polymer ?
#
loop_
_entity_poly.entity_id
_entity_poly.type
_entity_poly.pdbx_seq_one_letter_code
_entity_poly.pdbx_strand_id
1 'polypeptide(L)'
;CKWQHMSYETELFYKNKRAVDAITRIGKVEVADWKPIFAAPNTVNYRNKLEFTFSDKRWLTPDEIQNKDEIENKNGLGFHLPGKFDKVVQIEKCHLQADFTNQLRNFIYNYALENNLSFYNFHEHEGELRNLIVRNDRKGNWMIILAITDLNEKTTALLEIIRDTFPQ
;
A
#
# COMPACT_ATOMS: atom_id res chain seq x y z
N CYS A 1 4.80 0.27 -7.49
CA CYS A 1 5.89 1.28 -7.48
C CYS A 1 6.26 1.67 -8.91
N LYS A 2 6.34 2.98 -9.20
CA LYS A 2 6.60 3.48 -10.56
C LYS A 2 7.96 3.04 -11.15
N TRP A 3 8.95 2.75 -10.30
CA TRP A 3 10.32 2.47 -10.73
C TRP A 3 10.75 1.02 -10.50
N GLN A 4 9.85 0.18 -10.02
CA GLN A 4 10.15 -1.22 -9.68
C GLN A 4 10.63 -2.06 -10.88
N HIS A 5 10.39 -1.61 -12.12
CA HIS A 5 10.83 -2.25 -13.35
C HIS A 5 12.24 -1.88 -13.79
N MET A 6 12.88 -0.92 -13.08
CA MET A 6 14.25 -0.48 -13.38
C MET A 6 15.26 -1.24 -12.53
N SER A 7 16.50 -1.38 -13.04
CA SER A 7 17.62 -1.80 -12.19
C SER A 7 17.92 -0.73 -11.14
N TYR A 8 18.47 -1.13 -9.99
CA TYR A 8 18.76 -0.19 -8.92
C TYR A 8 19.78 0.88 -9.32
N GLU A 9 20.76 0.52 -10.15
CA GLU A 9 21.73 1.46 -10.73
C GLU A 9 21.04 2.54 -11.57
N THR A 10 20.09 2.12 -12.44
CA THR A 10 19.30 3.04 -13.24
C THR A 10 18.44 3.95 -12.36
N GLU A 11 17.87 3.39 -11.30
CA GLU A 11 17.10 4.16 -10.30
C GLU A 11 17.95 5.24 -9.64
N LEU A 12 19.16 4.88 -9.19
CA LEU A 12 20.11 5.82 -8.59
C LEU A 12 20.51 6.93 -9.58
N PHE A 13 20.80 6.57 -10.83
CA PHE A 13 21.12 7.54 -11.86
C PHE A 13 20.01 8.58 -12.04
N TYR A 14 18.75 8.13 -12.21
CA TYR A 14 17.64 9.06 -12.41
C TYR A 14 17.27 9.84 -11.14
N LYS A 15 17.41 9.26 -9.95
CA LYS A 15 17.24 9.98 -8.68
C LYS A 15 18.26 11.11 -8.54
N ASN A 16 19.52 10.82 -8.82
CA ASN A 16 20.58 11.83 -8.81
C ASN A 16 20.34 12.93 -9.84
N LYS A 17 20.03 12.55 -11.10
CA LYS A 17 19.70 13.48 -12.17
C LYS A 17 18.56 14.41 -11.80
N ARG A 18 17.47 13.88 -11.21
CA ARG A 18 16.32 14.69 -10.76
C ARG A 18 16.71 15.69 -9.67
N ALA A 19 17.55 15.29 -8.72
CA ALA A 19 18.05 16.19 -7.67
C ALA A 19 18.90 17.33 -8.27
N VAL A 20 19.85 16.99 -9.13
CA VAL A 20 20.67 17.96 -9.85
C VAL A 20 19.80 18.93 -10.67
N ASP A 21 18.89 18.40 -11.53
CA ASP A 21 18.01 19.21 -12.34
C ASP A 21 17.11 20.14 -11.49
N ALA A 22 16.60 19.67 -10.35
CA ALA A 22 15.77 20.48 -9.46
C ALA A 22 16.56 21.65 -8.86
N ILE A 23 17.77 21.43 -8.41
CA ILE A 23 18.59 22.46 -7.77
C ILE A 23 19.14 23.45 -8.81
N THR A 24 19.72 22.95 -9.92
CA THR A 24 20.38 23.81 -10.91
C THR A 24 19.41 24.50 -11.85
N ARG A 25 18.42 23.79 -12.39
CA ARG A 25 17.52 24.32 -13.43
C ARG A 25 16.29 25.03 -12.85
N ILE A 26 15.68 24.48 -11.79
CA ILE A 26 14.50 25.09 -11.15
C ILE A 26 14.93 26.05 -10.06
N GLY A 27 15.81 25.61 -9.17
CA GLY A 27 16.33 26.42 -8.06
C GLY A 27 17.32 27.50 -8.51
N LYS A 28 17.91 27.37 -9.70
CA LYS A 28 18.94 28.26 -10.25
C LYS A 28 20.13 28.49 -9.30
N VAL A 29 20.48 27.44 -8.55
CA VAL A 29 21.58 27.46 -7.59
C VAL A 29 22.79 26.78 -8.21
N GLU A 30 23.94 27.44 -8.14
CA GLU A 30 25.23 26.85 -8.46
C GLU A 30 25.73 26.04 -7.28
N VAL A 31 26.11 24.78 -7.53
CA VAL A 31 26.68 23.90 -6.52
C VAL A 31 28.13 23.61 -6.89
N ALA A 32 29.04 24.02 -6.02
CA ALA A 32 30.49 23.92 -6.27
C ALA A 32 30.99 22.46 -6.31
N ASP A 33 30.36 21.57 -5.56
CA ASP A 33 30.77 20.16 -5.47
C ASP A 33 29.56 19.24 -5.33
N TRP A 34 29.36 18.37 -6.30
CA TRP A 34 28.35 17.33 -6.29
C TRP A 34 28.94 16.01 -5.80
N LYS A 35 28.50 15.55 -4.65
CA LYS A 35 28.86 14.21 -4.18
C LYS A 35 28.03 13.15 -4.91
N PRO A 36 28.59 11.94 -5.15
CA PRO A 36 27.83 10.82 -5.66
C PRO A 36 26.63 10.51 -4.77
N ILE A 37 25.53 10.06 -5.40
CA ILE A 37 24.38 9.61 -4.64
C ILE A 37 24.75 8.43 -3.74
N PHE A 38 24.34 8.48 -2.48
CA PHE A 38 24.57 7.39 -1.54
C PHE A 38 23.54 6.29 -1.77
N ALA A 39 24.01 5.10 -2.12
CA ALA A 39 23.16 3.93 -2.33
C ALA A 39 22.67 3.34 -1.01
N ALA A 40 21.41 2.94 -0.96
CA ALA A 40 20.89 2.20 0.19
C ALA A 40 21.45 0.77 0.20
N PRO A 41 21.82 0.21 1.38
CA PRO A 41 22.31 -1.15 1.48
C PRO A 41 21.23 -2.19 1.13
N ASN A 42 19.97 -1.88 1.39
CA ASN A 42 18.83 -2.73 1.07
C ASN A 42 17.86 -1.97 0.14
N THR A 43 17.47 -2.59 -0.95
CA THR A 43 16.55 -2.04 -1.94
C THR A 43 15.10 -2.44 -1.71
N VAL A 44 14.88 -3.42 -0.82
CA VAL A 44 13.57 -3.94 -0.39
C VAL A 44 13.47 -3.94 1.13
N ASN A 45 12.24 -4.05 1.64
CA ASN A 45 11.95 -4.15 3.08
C ASN A 45 12.50 -2.99 3.94
N TYR A 46 12.63 -1.80 3.36
CA TYR A 46 13.21 -0.64 4.03
C TYR A 46 12.18 0.28 4.71
N ARG A 47 10.90 0.09 4.44
CA ARG A 47 9.84 0.88 5.07
C ARG A 47 9.44 0.29 6.40
N ASN A 48 9.24 1.18 7.38
CA ASN A 48 8.73 0.86 8.70
C ASN A 48 7.26 1.24 8.90
N LYS A 49 6.62 1.81 7.88
CA LYS A 49 5.18 2.11 7.84
C LYS A 49 4.63 1.90 6.45
N LEU A 50 3.54 1.15 6.35
CA LEU A 50 2.66 1.11 5.19
C LEU A 50 1.22 1.37 5.61
N GLU A 51 0.48 1.97 4.71
CA GLU A 51 -0.95 2.22 4.86
C GLU A 51 -1.65 1.74 3.60
N PHE A 52 -2.59 0.82 3.78
CA PHE A 52 -3.41 0.26 2.71
C PHE A 52 -4.83 0.75 2.89
N THR A 53 -5.50 0.94 1.78
CA THR A 53 -6.87 1.42 1.74
C THR A 53 -7.80 0.30 1.28
N PHE A 54 -8.92 0.14 1.97
CA PHE A 54 -10.04 -0.67 1.50
C PHE A 54 -10.91 0.18 0.58
N SER A 55 -11.31 -0.37 -0.55
CA SER A 55 -12.26 0.27 -1.46
C SER A 55 -13.17 -0.77 -2.11
N ASP A 56 -14.43 -0.42 -2.26
CA ASP A 56 -15.42 -1.17 -3.05
C ASP A 56 -15.21 -1.03 -4.57
N LYS A 57 -14.18 -0.24 -4.98
CA LYS A 57 -13.83 0.07 -6.37
C LYS A 57 -12.36 -0.17 -6.65
N ARG A 58 -11.95 -1.45 -6.71
CA ARG A 58 -10.58 -1.76 -7.12
C ARG A 58 -10.32 -1.35 -8.58
N TRP A 59 -9.07 -1.08 -8.88
CA TRP A 59 -8.61 -0.90 -10.25
C TRP A 59 -8.69 -2.22 -11.02
N LEU A 60 -9.36 -2.21 -12.15
CA LEU A 60 -9.50 -3.35 -13.05
C LEU A 60 -8.42 -3.30 -14.12
N THR A 61 -7.91 -4.47 -14.50
CA THR A 61 -7.00 -4.61 -15.64
C THR A 61 -7.75 -4.39 -16.97
N PRO A 62 -7.04 -4.11 -18.08
CA PRO A 62 -7.68 -4.00 -19.40
C PRO A 62 -8.51 -5.22 -19.79
N ASP A 63 -8.03 -6.42 -19.45
CA ASP A 63 -8.72 -7.69 -19.75
C ASP A 63 -10.01 -7.82 -18.92
N GLU A 64 -9.96 -7.45 -17.65
CA GLU A 64 -11.14 -7.41 -16.78
C GLU A 64 -12.16 -6.36 -17.24
N ILE A 65 -11.72 -5.24 -17.80
CA ILE A 65 -12.63 -4.20 -18.31
C ILE A 65 -13.45 -4.72 -19.51
N GLN A 66 -12.85 -5.56 -20.35
CA GLN A 66 -13.56 -6.17 -21.48
C GLN A 66 -14.66 -7.15 -21.02
N ASN A 67 -14.45 -7.82 -19.90
CA ASN A 67 -15.34 -8.82 -19.32
C ASN A 67 -15.97 -8.34 -17.99
N LYS A 68 -16.17 -7.03 -17.82
CA LYS A 68 -16.55 -6.41 -16.55
C LYS A 68 -17.88 -6.89 -15.96
N ASP A 69 -18.77 -7.42 -16.79
CA ASP A 69 -20.07 -7.95 -16.35
C ASP A 69 -19.91 -9.31 -15.64
N GLU A 70 -18.77 -9.99 -15.80
CA GLU A 70 -18.43 -11.25 -15.13
C GLU A 70 -17.66 -11.02 -13.81
N ILE A 71 -17.31 -9.75 -13.47
CA ILE A 71 -16.55 -9.45 -12.26
C ILE A 71 -17.48 -9.36 -11.06
N GLU A 72 -17.52 -10.41 -10.27
CA GLU A 72 -18.28 -10.47 -9.02
C GLU A 72 -17.64 -9.60 -7.93
N ASN A 73 -16.30 -9.66 -7.79
CA ASN A 73 -15.57 -8.96 -6.73
C ASN A 73 -14.89 -7.67 -7.23
N LYS A 74 -15.44 -6.53 -6.80
CA LYS A 74 -14.89 -5.19 -7.06
C LYS A 74 -14.14 -4.60 -5.86
N ASN A 75 -14.04 -5.33 -4.77
CA ASN A 75 -13.36 -4.91 -3.56
C ASN A 75 -11.83 -4.97 -3.74
N GLY A 76 -11.12 -4.04 -3.12
CA GLY A 76 -9.67 -3.99 -3.15
C GLY A 76 -9.08 -3.52 -1.83
N LEU A 77 -7.95 -4.12 -1.44
CA LEU A 77 -7.12 -3.68 -0.33
C LEU A 77 -5.70 -3.44 -0.83
N GLY A 78 -5.31 -2.18 -0.93
CA GLY A 78 -4.01 -1.83 -1.48
C GLY A 78 -3.72 -0.34 -1.48
N PHE A 79 -3.09 0.15 -2.55
CA PHE A 79 -2.73 1.56 -2.66
C PHE A 79 -3.62 2.31 -3.64
N HIS A 80 -3.91 3.58 -3.32
CA HIS A 80 -4.61 4.44 -4.25
C HIS A 80 -3.87 4.58 -5.58
N LEU A 81 -4.63 4.56 -6.66
CA LEU A 81 -4.12 4.91 -7.97
C LEU A 81 -3.82 6.42 -8.01
N PRO A 82 -2.64 6.85 -8.49
CA PRO A 82 -2.33 8.28 -8.64
C PRO A 82 -3.39 9.03 -9.44
N GLY A 83 -3.92 10.11 -8.86
CA GLY A 83 -4.96 10.94 -9.46
C GLY A 83 -6.39 10.37 -9.37
N LYS A 84 -6.59 9.25 -8.68
CA LYS A 84 -7.91 8.66 -8.42
C LYS A 84 -8.08 8.43 -6.92
N PHE A 85 -8.96 9.19 -6.29
CA PHE A 85 -9.17 9.11 -4.84
C PHE A 85 -10.02 7.90 -4.41
N ASP A 86 -10.83 7.35 -5.31
CA ASP A 86 -11.77 6.25 -5.07
C ASP A 86 -11.26 4.88 -5.55
N LYS A 87 -10.17 4.86 -6.33
CA LYS A 87 -9.64 3.63 -6.93
C LYS A 87 -8.42 3.11 -6.19
N VAL A 88 -8.47 1.83 -5.88
CA VAL A 88 -7.40 1.11 -5.19
C VAL A 88 -6.84 0.00 -6.07
N VAL A 89 -5.53 -0.04 -6.19
CA VAL A 89 -4.83 -1.17 -6.83
C VAL A 89 -4.73 -2.28 -5.81
N GLN A 90 -5.41 -3.40 -6.08
CA GLN A 90 -5.27 -4.62 -5.28
C GLN A 90 -3.84 -5.16 -5.40
N ILE A 91 -3.25 -5.51 -4.27
CA ILE A 91 -1.85 -5.95 -4.21
C ILE A 91 -1.78 -7.29 -3.47
N GLU A 92 -1.15 -8.27 -4.06
CA GLU A 92 -0.86 -9.55 -3.40
C GLU A 92 0.50 -9.52 -2.69
N LYS A 93 1.48 -8.84 -3.28
CA LYS A 93 2.84 -8.73 -2.74
C LYS A 93 3.38 -7.31 -2.84
N CYS A 94 3.88 -6.79 -1.72
CA CYS A 94 4.57 -5.52 -1.62
C CYS A 94 6.00 -5.77 -1.10
N HIS A 95 7.00 -5.23 -1.79
CA HIS A 95 8.41 -5.40 -1.43
C HIS A 95 8.95 -4.29 -0.53
N LEU A 96 8.11 -3.35 -0.09
CA LEU A 96 8.55 -2.18 0.68
C LEU A 96 8.73 -2.46 2.16
N GLN A 97 7.99 -3.42 2.72
CA GLN A 97 8.04 -3.85 4.11
C GLN A 97 8.18 -5.37 4.17
N ALA A 98 8.58 -5.92 5.32
CA ALA A 98 8.77 -7.36 5.49
C ALA A 98 7.51 -8.18 5.16
N ASP A 99 7.69 -9.45 4.84
CA ASP A 99 6.63 -10.31 4.31
C ASP A 99 5.44 -10.51 5.27
N PHE A 100 5.65 -10.32 6.56
CA PHE A 100 4.57 -10.26 7.56
C PHE A 100 3.41 -9.36 7.11
N THR A 101 3.73 -8.17 6.56
CA THR A 101 2.71 -7.23 6.08
C THR A 101 1.89 -7.78 4.91
N ASN A 102 2.50 -8.60 4.04
CA ASN A 102 1.79 -9.26 2.95
C ASN A 102 0.84 -10.33 3.48
N GLN A 103 1.33 -11.17 4.41
CA GLN A 103 0.54 -12.22 5.05
C GLN A 103 -0.66 -11.62 5.79
N LEU A 104 -0.43 -10.60 6.62
CA LEU A 104 -1.48 -9.90 7.36
C LEU A 104 -2.53 -9.28 6.42
N ARG A 105 -2.08 -8.51 5.41
CA ARG A 105 -2.98 -7.86 4.46
C ARG A 105 -3.84 -8.86 3.69
N ASN A 106 -3.23 -9.92 3.16
CA ASN A 106 -3.94 -10.94 2.40
C ASN A 106 -4.91 -11.72 3.28
N PHE A 107 -4.52 -12.03 4.52
CA PHE A 107 -5.41 -12.65 5.51
C PHE A 107 -6.64 -11.78 5.77
N ILE A 108 -6.45 -10.50 6.09
CA ILE A 108 -7.55 -9.57 6.37
C ILE A 108 -8.47 -9.42 5.15
N TYR A 109 -7.90 -9.32 3.95
CA TYR A 109 -8.66 -9.22 2.71
C TYR A 109 -9.56 -10.44 2.49
N ASN A 110 -9.01 -11.65 2.59
CA ASN A 110 -9.75 -12.89 2.41
C ASN A 110 -10.84 -13.05 3.47
N TYR A 111 -10.48 -12.84 4.75
CA TYR A 111 -11.45 -12.89 5.85
C TYR A 111 -12.63 -11.91 5.64
N ALA A 112 -12.32 -10.69 5.19
CA ALA A 112 -13.36 -9.69 4.93
C ALA A 112 -14.33 -10.12 3.82
N LEU A 113 -13.83 -10.75 2.76
CA LEU A 113 -14.66 -11.29 1.68
C LEU A 113 -15.51 -12.47 2.17
N GLU A 114 -14.92 -13.44 2.86
CA GLU A 114 -15.59 -14.64 3.35
C GLU A 114 -16.71 -14.32 4.36
N ASN A 115 -16.52 -13.27 5.16
CA ASN A 115 -17.46 -12.85 6.20
C ASN A 115 -18.35 -11.67 5.77
N ASN A 116 -18.35 -11.31 4.48
CA ASN A 116 -19.16 -10.23 3.93
C ASN A 116 -19.02 -8.91 4.70
N LEU A 117 -17.77 -8.52 5.04
CA LEU A 117 -17.46 -7.20 5.56
C LEU A 117 -17.41 -6.20 4.39
N SER A 118 -18.06 -5.07 4.55
CA SER A 118 -18.13 -4.06 3.50
C SER A 118 -16.84 -3.22 3.45
N PHE A 119 -16.34 -3.00 2.23
CA PHE A 119 -15.20 -2.13 1.95
C PHE A 119 -15.68 -0.71 1.74
N TYR A 120 -14.86 0.27 2.07
CA TYR A 120 -15.23 1.67 2.08
C TYR A 120 -15.56 2.21 0.68
N ASN A 121 -16.76 2.81 0.55
CA ASN A 121 -17.16 3.59 -0.61
C ASN A 121 -16.85 5.07 -0.38
N PHE A 122 -15.93 5.62 -1.18
CA PHE A 122 -15.45 6.99 -1.05
C PHE A 122 -16.44 8.06 -1.52
N HIS A 123 -17.48 7.69 -2.26
CA HIS A 123 -18.51 8.62 -2.72
C HIS A 123 -19.68 8.71 -1.74
N GLU A 124 -20.12 7.55 -1.23
CA GLU A 124 -21.24 7.46 -0.30
C GLU A 124 -20.81 7.63 1.16
N HIS A 125 -19.48 7.54 1.43
CA HIS A 125 -18.90 7.57 2.78
C HIS A 125 -19.40 6.42 3.69
N GLU A 126 -19.63 5.26 3.10
CA GLU A 126 -20.14 4.05 3.76
C GLU A 126 -19.15 2.88 3.63
N GLY A 127 -19.32 1.86 4.48
CA GLY A 127 -18.51 0.65 4.51
C GLY A 127 -17.77 0.49 5.82
N GLU A 128 -17.61 -0.75 6.29
CA GLU A 128 -17.06 -1.08 7.61
C GLU A 128 -15.54 -0.89 7.68
N LEU A 129 -14.83 -1.31 6.62
CA LEU A 129 -13.35 -1.31 6.59
C LEU A 129 -12.82 -0.14 5.76
N ARG A 130 -11.95 0.69 6.35
CA ARG A 130 -11.43 1.89 5.69
C ARG A 130 -9.93 1.84 5.40
N ASN A 131 -9.08 1.67 6.41
CA ASN A 131 -7.63 1.63 6.23
C ASN A 131 -6.98 0.55 7.10
N LEU A 132 -5.92 -0.06 6.59
CA LEU A 132 -5.00 -0.89 7.35
C LEU A 132 -3.63 -0.20 7.40
N ILE A 133 -3.17 0.15 8.60
CA ILE A 133 -1.86 0.74 8.82
C ILE A 133 -1.00 -0.26 9.56
N VAL A 134 0.17 -0.57 9.02
CA VAL A 134 1.11 -1.50 9.61
C VAL A 134 2.42 -0.78 9.86
N ARG A 135 2.90 -0.83 11.10
CA ARG A 135 4.20 -0.29 11.50
C ARG A 135 5.07 -1.37 12.12
N ASN A 136 6.37 -1.25 11.96
CA ASN A 136 7.33 -2.09 12.65
C ASN A 136 8.49 -1.26 13.19
N ASP A 137 9.11 -1.75 14.25
CA ASP A 137 10.34 -1.22 14.78
C ASP A 137 11.56 -2.06 14.31
N ARG A 138 12.76 -1.69 14.78
CA ARG A 138 14.01 -2.41 14.46
C ARG A 138 14.19 -3.70 15.25
N LYS A 139 13.37 -3.94 16.28
CA LYS A 139 13.41 -5.14 17.12
C LYS A 139 12.50 -6.25 16.59
N GLY A 140 11.70 -5.96 15.56
CA GLY A 140 10.74 -6.89 14.97
C GLY A 140 9.36 -6.82 15.60
N ASN A 141 9.06 -5.82 16.45
CA ASN A 141 7.71 -5.60 16.95
C ASN A 141 6.85 -4.93 15.89
N TRP A 142 5.57 -5.27 15.88
CA TRP A 142 4.60 -4.77 14.92
C TRP A 142 3.46 -4.02 15.62
N MET A 143 3.00 -2.96 15.00
CA MET A 143 1.78 -2.26 15.37
C MET A 143 0.81 -2.32 14.20
N ILE A 144 -0.36 -2.89 14.44
CA ILE A 144 -1.44 -3.02 13.47
C ILE A 144 -2.56 -2.07 13.87
N ILE A 145 -2.98 -1.19 12.95
CA ILE A 145 -4.11 -0.28 13.14
C ILE A 145 -5.10 -0.54 12.03
N LEU A 146 -6.29 -0.98 12.38
CA LEU A 146 -7.40 -1.12 11.46
C LEU A 146 -8.41 0.01 11.70
N ALA A 147 -8.55 0.91 10.73
CA ALA A 147 -9.57 1.94 10.76
C ALA A 147 -10.89 1.37 10.25
N ILE A 148 -11.90 1.43 11.10
CA ILE A 148 -13.26 0.94 10.86
C ILE A 148 -14.25 2.08 11.08
N THR A 149 -15.41 2.03 10.47
CA THR A 149 -16.46 3.05 10.63
C THR A 149 -17.34 2.78 11.83
N ASP A 150 -17.54 1.50 12.16
CA ASP A 150 -18.38 1.08 13.30
C ASP A 150 -17.80 -0.18 13.94
N LEU A 151 -17.92 -0.26 15.27
CA LEU A 151 -17.53 -1.43 16.06
C LEU A 151 -18.77 -2.31 16.27
N ASN A 152 -18.96 -3.28 15.39
CA ASN A 152 -20.04 -4.26 15.43
C ASN A 152 -19.49 -5.69 15.66
N GLU A 153 -20.35 -6.69 15.66
CA GLU A 153 -19.97 -8.08 15.86
C GLU A 153 -18.96 -8.57 14.82
N LYS A 154 -19.12 -8.21 13.54
CA LYS A 154 -18.24 -8.64 12.45
C LYS A 154 -16.85 -7.99 12.55
N THR A 155 -16.80 -6.68 12.80
CA THR A 155 -15.53 -5.95 12.95
C THR A 155 -14.81 -6.35 14.23
N THR A 156 -15.54 -6.64 15.31
CA THR A 156 -14.98 -7.19 16.56
C THR A 156 -14.36 -8.56 16.31
N ALA A 157 -15.07 -9.48 15.64
CA ALA A 157 -14.56 -10.80 15.31
C ALA A 157 -13.29 -10.72 14.43
N LEU A 158 -13.24 -9.78 13.46
CA LEU A 158 -12.04 -9.55 12.68
C LEU A 158 -10.85 -9.09 13.54
N LEU A 159 -11.06 -8.18 14.49
CA LEU A 159 -10.00 -7.71 15.39
C LEU A 159 -9.49 -8.84 16.29
N GLU A 160 -10.38 -9.67 16.80
CA GLU A 160 -10.03 -10.83 17.64
C GLU A 160 -9.21 -11.87 16.86
N ILE A 161 -9.64 -12.24 15.65
CA ILE A 161 -8.91 -13.22 14.82
C ILE A 161 -7.55 -12.68 14.38
N ILE A 162 -7.41 -11.38 14.10
CA ILE A 162 -6.11 -10.76 13.82
C ILE A 162 -5.18 -10.90 15.04
N ARG A 163 -5.65 -10.57 16.24
CA ARG A 163 -4.88 -10.69 17.48
C ARG A 163 -4.40 -12.13 17.70
N ASP A 164 -5.27 -13.10 17.47
CA ASP A 164 -5.00 -14.50 17.77
C ASP A 164 -4.11 -15.17 16.71
N THR A 165 -4.22 -14.73 15.44
CA THR A 165 -3.43 -15.26 14.33
C THR A 165 -2.05 -14.62 14.23
N PHE A 166 -1.93 -13.35 14.61
CA PHE A 166 -0.70 -12.55 14.50
C PHE A 166 -0.28 -12.02 15.89
N PRO A 167 0.14 -12.88 16.81
CA PRO A 167 0.58 -12.45 18.14
C PRO A 167 1.82 -11.56 18.00
N GLN A 168 1.86 -10.49 18.82
CA GLN A 168 2.91 -9.48 18.85
C GLN A 168 3.99 -9.85 19.87
#